data_50577b049b9deecb1134e95e04373e2b
#
_entry.id   50577b049b9deecb1134e95e04373e2b
#
_cell.length_a   1.000
_cell.length_b   1.000
_cell.length_c   1.000
_cell.angle_alpha   90.00
_cell.angle_beta   90.00
_cell.angle_gamma   90.00
#
_symmetry.space_group_name_H-M   'P 1'
#
loop_
_entity.id
_entity.type
_entity.pdbx_description
1 polymer ?
#
loop_
_entity_poly.entity_id
_entity_poly.type
_entity_poly.pdbx_seq_one_letter_code
_entity_poly.pdbx_strand_id
1 'polypeptide(L)'
;NVLIKTQHNCVSDRRSYDGRFIPIVHEYVLLLRKDAPLVVPMLMTYRITGDVRDMPGATWRDIVAGVLDECHGRASLEEIYRHVEGHKRAQGQQWWKEKVRQTLQINPSTFEKIDRGVWRLVGAA
;
A
#
# COMPACT_ATOMS: atom_id res chain seq x y z
N ASN A 1 -12.44 -9.72 -27.70
CA ASN A 1 -12.88 -11.04 -28.12
C ASN A 1 -13.61 -11.71 -26.98
N VAL A 2 -14.80 -12.22 -27.24
CA VAL A 2 -15.58 -13.01 -26.28
C VAL A 2 -15.38 -14.47 -26.64
N LEU A 3 -14.92 -15.28 -25.70
CA LEU A 3 -14.85 -16.73 -25.82
C LEU A 3 -16.00 -17.33 -25.03
N ILE A 4 -16.73 -18.22 -25.67
CA ILE A 4 -17.79 -18.98 -25.02
C ILE A 4 -17.26 -20.39 -24.77
N LYS A 5 -17.14 -20.72 -23.49
CA LYS A 5 -16.77 -22.08 -23.08
C LYS A 5 -18.02 -22.90 -22.81
N THR A 6 -18.19 -23.99 -23.53
CA THR A 6 -19.24 -24.95 -23.23
C THR A 6 -18.76 -25.94 -22.18
N GLN A 7 -19.54 -26.12 -21.13
CA GLN A 7 -19.25 -27.10 -20.08
C GLN A 7 -19.87 -28.44 -20.44
N HIS A 8 -19.04 -29.47 -20.60
CA HIS A 8 -19.50 -30.82 -20.95
C HIS A 8 -19.79 -31.72 -19.74
N ASN A 9 -19.24 -31.41 -18.57
CA ASN A 9 -19.40 -32.21 -17.36
C ASN A 9 -19.75 -31.32 -16.18
N CYS A 10 -20.84 -30.59 -16.27
CA CYS A 10 -21.32 -29.83 -15.14
C CYS A 10 -21.99 -30.76 -14.14
N VAL A 11 -21.69 -30.63 -12.84
CA VAL A 11 -22.36 -31.35 -11.75
C VAL A 11 -23.86 -31.04 -11.70
N SER A 12 -24.27 -29.97 -12.35
CA SER A 12 -25.67 -29.61 -12.60
C SER A 12 -26.23 -30.31 -13.83
N ASP A 13 -25.99 -31.60 -13.98
CA ASP A 13 -26.61 -32.40 -14.99
C ASP A 13 -28.15 -32.32 -14.84
N ARG A 14 -28.87 -32.27 -15.97
CA ARG A 14 -30.34 -32.09 -16.05
C ARG A 14 -31.14 -33.00 -15.13
N ARG A 15 -30.52 -34.05 -14.59
CA ARG A 15 -31.15 -35.03 -13.69
C ARG A 15 -31.35 -34.52 -12.26
N SER A 16 -30.70 -33.44 -11.87
CA SER A 16 -30.74 -32.93 -10.50
C SER A 16 -31.56 -31.63 -10.33
N TYR A 17 -32.12 -31.08 -11.41
CA TYR A 17 -32.94 -29.86 -11.32
C TYR A 17 -34.40 -30.14 -11.61
N ASP A 18 -35.24 -29.89 -10.63
CA ASP A 18 -36.69 -30.06 -10.67
C ASP A 18 -37.36 -28.92 -11.47
N GLY A 19 -37.03 -28.78 -12.74
CA GLY A 19 -37.71 -27.98 -13.75
C GLY A 19 -37.76 -26.46 -13.58
N ARG A 20 -37.32 -25.91 -12.44
CA ARG A 20 -37.39 -24.46 -12.12
C ARG A 20 -36.19 -23.66 -12.54
N PHE A 21 -35.08 -24.27 -12.86
CA PHE A 21 -33.84 -23.60 -13.21
C PHE A 21 -33.39 -23.89 -14.62
N ILE A 22 -33.00 -22.87 -15.36
CA ILE A 22 -32.37 -23.03 -16.67
C ILE A 22 -30.91 -23.44 -16.41
N PRO A 23 -30.47 -24.63 -16.85
CA PRO A 23 -29.09 -25.04 -16.65
C PRO A 23 -28.15 -24.11 -17.43
N ILE A 24 -27.14 -23.61 -16.76
CA ILE A 24 -26.10 -22.80 -17.39
C ILE A 24 -25.16 -23.73 -18.14
N VAL A 25 -25.31 -23.80 -19.47
CA VAL A 25 -24.51 -24.66 -20.34
C VAL A 25 -23.27 -23.99 -20.91
N HIS A 26 -23.09 -22.70 -20.63
CA HIS A 26 -21.94 -21.94 -21.13
C HIS A 26 -21.53 -20.81 -20.16
N GLU A 27 -20.28 -20.53 -20.14
CA GLU A 27 -19.71 -19.39 -19.42
C GLU A 27 -19.10 -18.41 -20.41
N TYR A 28 -19.31 -17.12 -20.16
CA TYR A 28 -18.64 -16.09 -20.93
C TYR A 28 -17.27 -15.80 -20.30
N VAL A 29 -16.20 -16.04 -21.06
CA VAL A 29 -14.86 -15.65 -20.66
C VAL A 29 -14.50 -14.36 -21.40
N LEU A 30 -14.40 -13.28 -20.68
CA LEU A 30 -13.98 -11.99 -21.22
C LEU A 30 -12.45 -11.92 -21.19
N LEU A 31 -11.83 -12.01 -22.38
CA LEU A 31 -10.39 -11.78 -22.55
C LEU A 31 -10.13 -10.31 -22.83
N LEU A 32 -9.59 -9.63 -21.86
CA LEU A 32 -9.13 -8.25 -21.98
C LEU A 32 -7.63 -8.27 -22.30
N ARG A 33 -7.27 -7.81 -23.49
CA ARG A 33 -5.87 -7.55 -23.85
C ARG A 33 -5.54 -6.10 -23.52
N LYS A 34 -4.55 -5.92 -22.67
CA LYS A 34 -4.03 -4.60 -22.35
C LYS A 34 -2.95 -4.24 -23.37
N ASP A 35 -3.32 -3.48 -24.38
CA ASP A 35 -2.37 -3.02 -25.40
C ASP A 35 -1.55 -1.78 -24.94
N ALA A 36 -2.05 -1.07 -23.96
CA ALA A 36 -1.33 0.02 -23.27
C ALA A 36 -1.67 -0.01 -21.77
N PRO A 37 -0.80 0.48 -20.90
CA PRO A 37 -1.15 0.61 -19.49
C PRO A 37 -2.32 1.60 -19.40
N LEU A 38 -3.53 1.07 -19.20
CA LEU A 38 -4.67 1.88 -18.80
C LEU A 38 -4.38 2.32 -17.36
N VAL A 39 -3.74 3.46 -17.21
CA VAL A 39 -3.64 4.13 -15.92
C VAL A 39 -5.02 4.74 -15.68
N VAL A 40 -5.87 3.99 -15.00
CA VAL A 40 -7.08 4.58 -14.42
C VAL A 40 -6.61 5.31 -13.18
N PRO A 41 -6.62 6.64 -13.13
CA PRO A 41 -6.37 7.36 -11.89
C PRO A 41 -7.56 7.06 -10.98
N MET A 42 -7.47 6.02 -10.19
CA MET A 42 -8.38 5.80 -9.08
C MET A 42 -7.96 6.80 -7.99
N LEU A 43 -8.61 7.94 -7.96
CA LEU A 43 -8.68 8.76 -6.76
C LEU A 43 -9.50 7.97 -5.74
N MET A 44 -8.86 7.00 -5.12
CA MET A 44 -9.39 6.40 -3.90
C MET A 44 -9.15 7.42 -2.80
N THR A 45 -10.13 8.26 -2.55
CA THR A 45 -10.18 9.08 -1.34
C THR A 45 -10.48 8.14 -0.17
N TYR A 46 -9.50 7.34 0.23
CA TYR A 46 -9.52 6.78 1.56
C TYR A 46 -9.25 7.95 2.51
N ARG A 47 -10.29 8.46 3.15
CA ARG A 47 -10.09 9.10 4.43
C ARG A 47 -9.68 8.01 5.40
N ILE A 48 -8.41 7.63 5.38
CA ILE A 48 -7.82 6.91 6.48
C ILE A 48 -7.69 7.93 7.59
N THR A 49 -8.67 7.96 8.48
CA THR A 49 -8.63 8.75 9.71
C THR A 49 -7.72 8.14 10.76
N GLY A 50 -6.82 7.26 10.38
CA GLY A 50 -5.82 6.63 11.21
C GLY A 50 -4.42 7.10 10.83
N ASP A 51 -3.63 7.44 11.83
CA ASP A 51 -2.21 7.70 11.62
C ASP A 51 -1.54 6.41 11.15
N VAL A 52 -0.87 6.43 9.99
CA VAL A 52 -0.13 5.28 9.44
C VAL A 52 0.89 4.76 10.45
N ARG A 53 1.40 5.64 11.31
CA ARG A 53 2.34 5.32 12.38
C ARG A 53 1.75 4.41 13.45
N ASP A 54 0.45 4.48 13.69
CA ASP A 54 -0.27 3.69 14.69
C ASP A 54 -0.80 2.35 14.15
N MET A 55 -0.63 2.07 12.85
CA MET A 55 -1.09 0.83 12.25
C MET A 55 -0.33 -0.39 12.81
N PRO A 56 -1.03 -1.51 13.07
CA PRO A 56 -0.37 -2.77 13.40
C PRO A 56 0.59 -3.16 12.26
N GLY A 57 1.87 -3.29 12.58
CA GLY A 57 2.90 -3.64 11.59
C GLY A 57 3.63 -2.46 10.96
N ALA A 58 3.33 -1.21 11.30
CA ALA A 58 4.09 -0.05 10.84
C ALA A 58 5.60 -0.26 11.06
N THR A 59 6.39 -0.09 10.01
CA THR A 59 7.84 -0.22 10.08
C THR A 59 8.48 1.11 10.49
N TRP A 60 9.76 1.09 10.84
CA TRP A 60 10.50 2.34 11.10
C TRP A 60 10.52 3.25 9.87
N ARG A 61 10.52 2.69 8.67
CA ARG A 61 10.42 3.46 7.42
C ARG A 61 9.08 4.20 7.33
N ASP A 62 7.98 3.53 7.66
CA ASP A 62 6.65 4.12 7.58
C ASP A 62 6.47 5.24 8.62
N ILE A 63 7.03 5.06 9.82
CA ILE A 63 7.01 6.07 10.88
C ILE A 63 7.80 7.32 10.45
N VAL A 64 9.03 7.14 9.94
CA VAL A 64 9.87 8.25 9.51
C VAL A 64 9.29 8.94 8.27
N ALA A 65 8.72 8.18 7.34
CA ALA A 65 8.04 8.74 6.16
C ALA A 65 6.83 9.59 6.56
N GLY A 66 5.99 9.10 7.49
CA GLY A 66 4.86 9.86 8.02
C GLY A 66 5.26 11.15 8.71
N VAL A 67 6.36 11.13 9.48
CA VAL A 67 6.91 12.35 10.11
C VAL A 67 7.40 13.36 9.06
N LEU A 68 8.10 12.89 8.03
CA LEU A 68 8.55 13.77 6.95
C LEU A 68 7.37 14.35 6.16
N ASP A 69 6.33 13.56 5.93
CA ASP A 69 5.11 14.02 5.27
C ASP A 69 4.41 15.14 6.08
N GLU A 70 4.27 14.98 7.39
CA GLU A 70 3.77 16.03 8.29
C GLU A 70 4.62 17.31 8.25
N CYS A 71 5.92 17.17 8.07
CA CYS A 71 6.86 18.28 7.94
C CYS A 71 6.98 18.82 6.51
N HIS A 72 5.94 18.65 5.69
CA HIS A 72 5.90 19.11 4.29
C HIS A 72 7.03 18.53 3.42
N GLY A 73 7.33 17.27 3.63
CA GLY A 73 8.27 16.49 2.82
C GLY A 73 9.75 16.65 3.19
N ARG A 74 10.10 17.53 4.13
CA ARG A 74 11.49 17.69 4.58
C ARG A 74 11.58 18.09 6.05
N ALA A 75 12.59 17.56 6.77
CA ALA A 75 12.84 17.93 8.15
C ALA A 75 14.31 17.73 8.53
N SER A 76 14.72 18.42 9.57
CA SER A 76 15.97 18.15 10.25
C SER A 76 15.90 16.87 11.09
N LEU A 77 17.03 16.27 11.37
CA LEU A 77 17.09 15.07 12.20
C LEU A 77 16.53 15.31 13.61
N GLU A 78 16.68 16.51 14.15
CA GLU A 78 16.14 16.89 15.45
C GLU A 78 14.60 16.98 15.43
N GLU A 79 14.04 17.54 14.37
CA GLU A 79 12.60 17.59 14.19
C GLU A 79 12.02 16.18 14.06
N ILE A 80 12.66 15.32 13.27
CA ILE A 80 12.26 13.91 13.15
C ILE A 80 12.29 13.24 14.53
N TYR A 81 13.32 13.44 15.32
CA TYR A 81 13.37 12.87 16.67
C TYR A 81 12.27 13.38 17.58
N ARG A 82 11.97 14.68 17.55
CA ARG A 82 10.89 15.26 18.37
C ARG A 82 9.53 14.63 18.06
N HIS A 83 9.22 14.42 16.79
CA HIS A 83 7.96 13.78 16.38
C HIS A 83 7.94 12.27 16.68
N VAL A 84 9.07 11.60 16.57
CA VAL A 84 9.16 10.15 16.83
C VAL A 84 9.18 9.81 18.32
N GLU A 85 9.67 10.69 19.18
CA GLU A 85 9.83 10.45 20.62
C GLU A 85 8.52 10.08 21.32
N GLY A 86 7.40 10.68 20.91
CA GLY A 86 6.05 10.37 21.41
C GLY A 86 5.47 9.03 20.92
N HIS A 87 6.11 8.40 19.96
CA HIS A 87 5.56 7.20 19.34
C HIS A 87 5.81 5.96 20.21
N LYS A 88 4.80 5.07 20.34
CA LYS A 88 4.85 3.84 21.15
C LYS A 88 6.08 2.98 20.86
N ARG A 89 6.50 2.91 19.61
CA ARG A 89 7.65 2.11 19.19
C ARG A 89 8.99 2.71 19.65
N ALA A 90 9.07 4.04 19.78
CA ALA A 90 10.25 4.71 20.33
C ALA A 90 10.33 4.52 21.85
N GLN A 91 9.19 4.58 22.54
CA GLN A 91 9.12 4.34 23.99
C GLN A 91 9.52 2.91 24.38
N GLY A 92 9.33 1.93 23.48
CA GLY A 92 9.73 0.54 23.68
C GLY A 92 11.18 0.20 23.34
N GLN A 93 11.98 1.13 22.81
CA GLN A 93 13.34 0.87 22.33
C GLN A 93 14.35 1.91 22.81
N GLN A 94 15.34 1.48 23.58
CA GLN A 94 16.42 2.33 24.05
C GLN A 94 17.21 3.01 22.91
N TRP A 95 17.42 2.31 21.80
CA TRP A 95 18.23 2.73 20.64
C TRP A 95 17.40 3.21 19.45
N TRP A 96 16.24 3.83 19.70
CA TRP A 96 15.35 4.25 18.63
C TRP A 96 15.94 5.37 17.74
N LYS A 97 16.78 6.23 18.29
CA LYS A 97 17.46 7.31 17.53
C LYS A 97 18.41 6.73 16.47
N GLU A 98 19.15 5.68 16.84
CA GLU A 98 20.02 4.94 15.93
C GLU A 98 19.21 4.22 14.85
N LYS A 99 18.07 3.66 15.22
CA LYS A 99 17.15 3.04 14.27
C LYS A 99 16.59 4.04 13.26
N VAL A 100 16.22 5.22 13.69
CA VAL A 100 15.80 6.31 12.79
C VAL A 100 16.92 6.67 11.81
N ARG A 101 18.14 6.91 12.31
CA ARG A 101 19.30 7.19 11.43
C ARG A 101 19.58 6.05 10.46
N GLN A 102 19.59 4.83 10.95
CA GLN A 102 19.77 3.65 10.10
C GLN A 102 18.70 3.58 9.01
N THR A 103 17.43 3.80 9.36
CA THR A 103 16.30 3.77 8.42
C THR A 103 16.46 4.81 7.32
N LEU A 104 16.85 6.04 7.66
CA LEU A 104 17.12 7.09 6.69
C LEU A 104 18.24 6.71 5.71
N GLN A 105 19.31 6.06 6.21
CA GLN A 105 20.48 5.70 5.41
C GLN A 105 20.26 4.49 4.49
N ILE A 106 19.52 3.47 4.95
CA ILE A 106 19.34 2.21 4.20
C ILE A 106 18.20 2.27 3.19
N ASN A 107 17.39 3.34 3.18
CA ASN A 107 16.26 3.51 2.25
C ASN A 107 16.44 4.72 1.33
N PRO A 108 17.47 4.78 0.48
CA PRO A 108 17.72 5.93 -0.40
C PRO A 108 16.65 6.14 -1.46
N SER A 109 15.85 5.11 -1.74
CA SER A 109 14.68 5.22 -2.63
C SER A 109 13.51 5.99 -1.99
N THR A 110 13.49 6.11 -0.68
CA THR A 110 12.41 6.79 0.07
C THR A 110 12.90 8.10 0.68
N PHE A 111 14.13 8.15 1.12
CA PHE A 111 14.72 9.31 1.83
C PHE A 111 15.97 9.80 1.15
N GLU A 112 16.04 11.09 0.93
CA GLU A 112 17.21 11.76 0.36
C GLU A 112 17.80 12.73 1.37
N LYS A 113 19.13 12.68 1.52
CA LYS A 113 19.86 13.65 2.34
C LYS A 113 20.12 14.91 1.51
N ILE A 114 19.53 16.03 1.92
CA ILE A 114 19.69 17.33 1.22
C ILE A 114 20.90 18.09 1.77
N ASP A 115 21.07 18.07 3.09
CA ASP A 115 22.13 18.82 3.77
C ASP A 115 22.57 18.07 5.03
N ARG A 116 23.54 18.62 5.75
CA ARG A 116 24.02 18.07 7.01
C ARG A 116 22.87 18.01 8.02
N GLY A 117 22.38 16.79 8.29
CA GLY A 117 21.28 16.54 9.22
C GLY A 117 19.90 16.86 8.70
N VAL A 118 19.71 17.20 7.41
CA VAL A 118 18.42 17.49 6.80
C VAL A 118 18.08 16.40 5.77
N TRP A 119 16.87 15.89 5.87
CA TRP A 119 16.36 14.82 5.05
C TRP A 119 15.07 15.21 4.35
N ARG A 120 14.84 14.63 3.18
CA ARG A 120 13.64 14.82 2.37
C ARG A 120 13.03 13.47 1.98
N LEU A 121 11.70 13.46 1.86
CA LEU A 121 10.98 12.34 1.28
C LEU A 121 11.09 12.39 -0.25
N VAL A 122 11.53 11.30 -0.88
CA VAL A 122 11.63 11.21 -2.34
C VAL A 122 10.22 11.13 -2.93
N GLY A 123 9.90 12.02 -3.88
CA GLY A 123 8.57 12.06 -4.51
C GLY A 123 7.54 12.96 -3.80
N ALA A 124 7.86 13.60 -2.69
CA ALA A 124 7.09 14.71 -2.18
C ALA A 124 7.34 15.93 -3.07
N ALA A 125 6.34 16.28 -3.87
CA ALA A 125 6.36 17.47 -4.72
C ALA A 125 5.93 18.70 -3.94
#